data_c19280005acda0234d281049943ebc6c
#
_entry.id   c19280005acda0234d281049943ebc6c
#
_cell.length_a   1.000
_cell.length_b   1.000
_cell.length_c   1.000
_cell.angle_alpha   90.00
_cell.angle_beta   90.00
_cell.angle_gamma   90.00
#
_symmetry.space_group_name_H-M   'P 1'
#
loop_
_entity.id
_entity.type
_entity.pdbx_description
1 polymer ?
#
loop_
_entity_poly.entity_id
_entity_poly.type
_entity_poly.pdbx_seq_one_letter_code
_entity_poly.pdbx_strand_id
1 'polypeptide(L)'
;LLSALSAGPVGIGDRIGHTDATIVMRTCDADGGLRHVDRPAALVDDCLFGAPARGERLAWATATATRAGEVWTYVVAINVSTRRVHIHDSLALHDLGLEGPRSVLDWRGGTTIIDDRLSGSLAPRDWAYFVVAPLGRLADDGDLRKYVTMPSDLP
;
A
#
# COMPACT_ATOMS: atom_id res chain seq x y z
N LEU A 1 -7.38 1.27 -5.82
CA LEU A 1 -6.14 0.97 -5.12
C LEU A 1 -5.37 -0.18 -5.78
N LEU A 2 -5.89 -1.42 -5.78
CA LEU A 2 -5.17 -2.59 -6.32
C LEU A 2 -4.75 -2.40 -7.78
N SER A 3 -5.56 -1.75 -8.61
CA SER A 3 -5.20 -1.42 -9.99
C SER A 3 -3.97 -0.51 -10.06
N ALA A 4 -3.85 0.49 -9.17
CA ALA A 4 -2.68 1.36 -9.11
C ALA A 4 -1.41 0.60 -8.68
N LEU A 5 -1.56 -0.46 -7.89
CA LEU A 5 -0.44 -1.30 -7.41
C LEU A 5 -0.14 -2.48 -8.34
N SER A 6 -0.87 -2.66 -9.44
CA SER A 6 -0.66 -3.77 -10.37
C SER A 6 0.48 -3.55 -11.36
N ALA A 7 1.04 -2.33 -11.43
CA ALA A 7 1.99 -1.88 -12.46
C ALA A 7 1.46 -2.06 -13.92
N GLY A 8 0.18 -2.35 -14.07
CA GLY A 8 -0.48 -2.57 -15.35
C GLY A 8 -1.31 -1.36 -15.79
N PRO A 9 -1.87 -1.39 -17.00
CA PRO A 9 -2.75 -0.34 -17.46
C PRO A 9 -4.02 -0.27 -16.60
N VAL A 10 -4.39 0.95 -16.20
CA VAL A 10 -5.61 1.21 -15.42
C VAL A 10 -6.64 1.82 -16.36
N GLY A 11 -7.73 1.08 -16.61
CA GLY A 11 -8.86 1.56 -17.40
C GLY A 11 -10.04 1.95 -16.51
N ILE A 12 -10.78 2.99 -16.90
CA ILE A 12 -12.03 3.38 -16.26
C ILE A 12 -13.15 2.55 -16.88
N GLY A 13 -13.75 1.64 -16.09
CA GLY A 13 -14.85 0.78 -16.51
C GLY A 13 -16.23 1.28 -16.09
N ASP A 14 -16.34 2.54 -15.65
CA ASP A 14 -17.59 3.11 -15.15
C ASP A 14 -18.57 3.38 -16.29
N ARG A 15 -19.85 3.37 -15.95
CA ARG A 15 -20.89 3.84 -16.86
C ARG A 15 -20.64 5.32 -17.20
N ILE A 16 -20.86 5.70 -18.46
CA ILE A 16 -20.72 7.10 -18.91
C ILE A 16 -21.51 8.04 -17.98
N GLY A 17 -20.82 9.06 -17.49
CA GLY A 17 -21.37 10.05 -16.55
C GLY A 17 -21.39 9.63 -15.07
N HIS A 18 -20.87 8.45 -14.72
CA HIS A 18 -20.81 7.96 -13.34
C HIS A 18 -19.39 7.81 -12.79
N THR A 19 -18.39 8.26 -13.52
CA THR A 19 -16.98 8.21 -13.05
C THR A 19 -16.77 9.16 -11.88
N ASP A 20 -16.23 8.64 -10.78
CA ASP A 20 -15.80 9.47 -9.66
C ASP A 20 -14.40 10.04 -9.95
N ALA A 21 -14.36 11.30 -10.36
CA ALA A 21 -13.12 12.00 -10.66
C ALA A 21 -12.14 12.02 -9.47
N THR A 22 -12.66 12.04 -8.22
CA THR A 22 -11.82 12.02 -7.01
C THR A 22 -11.01 10.73 -6.92
N ILE A 23 -11.63 9.60 -7.25
CA ILE A 23 -10.95 8.29 -7.26
C ILE A 23 -9.90 8.25 -8.38
N VAL A 24 -10.25 8.72 -9.58
CA VAL A 24 -9.34 8.75 -10.73
C VAL A 24 -8.12 9.64 -10.43
N MET A 25 -8.35 10.83 -9.90
CA MET A 25 -7.28 11.78 -9.56
C MET A 25 -6.34 11.29 -8.46
N ARG A 26 -6.66 10.22 -7.75
CA ARG A 26 -5.73 9.56 -6.82
C ARG A 26 -4.68 8.69 -7.51
N THR A 27 -4.84 8.41 -8.80
CA THR A 27 -3.93 7.58 -9.59
C THR A 27 -2.99 8.38 -10.50
N CYS A 28 -3.21 9.68 -10.65
CA CYS A 28 -2.44 10.54 -11.54
C CYS A 28 -2.11 11.90 -10.90
N ASP A 29 -1.15 12.58 -11.49
CA ASP A 29 -0.80 13.96 -11.18
C ASP A 29 -1.78 14.97 -11.83
N ALA A 30 -1.62 16.25 -11.54
CA ALA A 30 -2.50 17.30 -12.06
C ALA A 30 -2.41 17.46 -13.58
N ASP A 31 -1.28 17.11 -14.18
CA ASP A 31 -1.03 17.10 -15.63
C ASP A 31 -1.50 15.83 -16.33
N GLY A 32 -2.04 14.85 -15.56
CA GLY A 32 -2.50 13.57 -16.06
C GLY A 32 -1.44 12.47 -16.11
N GLY A 33 -0.21 12.74 -15.67
CA GLY A 33 0.84 11.72 -15.53
C GLY A 33 0.40 10.63 -14.55
N LEU A 34 0.45 9.36 -14.97
CA LEU A 34 0.06 8.23 -14.12
C LEU A 34 1.14 7.93 -13.08
N ARG A 35 0.74 7.83 -11.82
CA ARG A 35 1.58 7.33 -10.75
C ARG A 35 1.49 5.82 -10.68
N HIS A 36 2.61 5.15 -10.89
CA HIS A 36 2.67 3.69 -10.90
C HIS A 36 3.83 3.17 -10.05
N VAL A 37 3.72 1.93 -9.63
CA VAL A 37 4.79 1.19 -8.96
C VAL A 37 5.72 0.57 -10.00
N ASP A 38 6.98 0.33 -9.62
CA ASP A 38 7.97 -0.33 -10.50
C ASP A 38 7.85 -1.85 -10.41
N ARG A 39 7.45 -2.35 -9.23
CA ARG A 39 7.15 -3.76 -9.00
C ARG A 39 5.70 -3.92 -8.58
N PRO A 40 4.92 -4.75 -9.28
CA PRO A 40 3.52 -4.97 -8.98
C PRO A 40 3.32 -5.61 -7.62
N ALA A 41 2.13 -5.43 -7.04
CA ALA A 41 1.77 -6.04 -5.79
C ALA A 41 1.81 -7.58 -5.89
N ALA A 42 2.56 -8.19 -4.98
CA ALA A 42 2.62 -9.63 -4.80
C ALA A 42 2.42 -9.96 -3.31
N LEU A 43 1.90 -11.16 -3.03
CA LEU A 43 1.82 -11.65 -1.66
C LEU A 43 3.24 -11.81 -1.12
N VAL A 44 3.44 -11.45 0.16
CA VAL A 44 4.68 -11.76 0.86
C VAL A 44 4.81 -13.27 1.07
N ASP A 45 6.04 -13.78 1.07
CA ASP A 45 6.33 -15.22 1.10
C ASP A 45 5.66 -15.93 2.28
N ASP A 46 5.67 -15.31 3.45
CA ASP A 46 5.00 -15.78 4.66
C ASP A 46 3.50 -16.05 4.46
N CYS A 47 2.84 -15.29 3.58
CA CYS A 47 1.42 -15.47 3.25
C CYS A 47 1.18 -16.61 2.27
N LEU A 48 2.13 -16.92 1.40
CA LEU A 48 2.01 -18.04 0.46
C LEU A 48 1.98 -19.39 1.19
N PHE A 49 2.72 -19.50 2.28
CA PHE A 49 2.85 -20.72 3.08
C PHE A 49 2.01 -20.71 4.37
N GLY A 50 1.67 -19.52 4.88
CA GLY A 50 1.01 -19.31 6.18
C GLY A 50 -0.52 -19.53 6.19
N ALA A 51 -1.16 -19.83 5.06
CA ALA A 51 -2.61 -20.09 4.94
C ALA A 51 -3.52 -19.03 5.59
N PRO A 52 -3.48 -17.75 5.16
CA PRO A 52 -4.30 -16.67 5.74
C PRO A 52 -5.82 -16.94 5.66
N ALA A 53 -6.27 -17.78 4.73
CA ALA A 53 -7.68 -18.19 4.63
C ALA A 53 -8.19 -18.96 5.87
N ARG A 54 -7.29 -19.55 6.67
CA ARG A 54 -7.66 -20.26 7.92
C ARG A 54 -8.06 -19.29 9.05
N GLY A 55 -7.79 -17.99 8.90
CA GLY A 55 -8.16 -16.96 9.86
C GLY A 55 -7.18 -16.78 11.01
N GLU A 56 -5.95 -17.20 10.82
CA GLU A 56 -4.87 -17.05 11.81
C GLU A 56 -3.99 -15.83 11.49
N ARG A 57 -3.93 -15.44 10.21
CA ARG A 57 -3.11 -14.33 9.70
C ARG A 57 -3.85 -13.49 8.67
N LEU A 58 -3.39 -12.25 8.47
CA LEU A 58 -3.80 -11.41 7.35
C LEU A 58 -3.08 -11.85 6.07
N ALA A 59 -3.70 -11.60 4.92
CA ALA A 59 -3.01 -11.67 3.64
C ALA A 59 -2.29 -10.33 3.43
N TRP A 60 -0.97 -10.35 3.43
CA TRP A 60 -0.12 -9.20 3.17
C TRP A 60 0.39 -9.25 1.73
N ALA A 61 0.25 -8.15 1.02
CA ALA A 61 0.81 -7.97 -0.32
C ALA A 61 1.60 -6.66 -0.39
N THR A 62 2.69 -6.67 -1.15
CA THR A 62 3.57 -5.51 -1.27
C THR A 62 3.88 -5.18 -2.71
N ALA A 63 3.93 -3.89 -3.01
CA ALA A 63 4.43 -3.33 -4.25
C ALA A 63 5.53 -2.33 -3.92
N THR A 64 6.44 -2.04 -4.84
CA THR A 64 7.50 -1.06 -4.61
C THR A 64 7.64 -0.09 -5.77
N ALA A 65 8.07 1.13 -5.45
CA ALA A 65 8.56 2.09 -6.42
C ALA A 65 9.89 2.67 -5.95
N THR A 66 10.79 2.94 -6.89
CA THR A 66 12.09 3.55 -6.60
C THR A 66 12.13 4.93 -7.22
N ARG A 67 12.41 5.94 -6.41
CA ARG A 67 12.57 7.33 -6.87
C ARG A 67 13.81 7.93 -6.23
N ALA A 68 14.64 8.57 -7.03
CA ALA A 68 15.91 9.17 -6.59
C ALA A 68 16.81 8.22 -5.77
N GLY A 69 16.77 6.89 -6.07
CA GLY A 69 17.52 5.86 -5.35
C GLY A 69 16.89 5.42 -4.03
N GLU A 70 15.75 5.97 -3.65
CA GLU A 70 15.01 5.60 -2.44
C GLU A 70 13.84 4.65 -2.78
N VAL A 71 13.67 3.60 -1.97
CA VAL A 71 12.60 2.63 -2.15
C VAL A 71 11.39 2.99 -1.29
N TRP A 72 10.25 3.08 -1.93
CA TRP A 72 8.93 3.24 -1.32
C TRP A 72 8.18 1.93 -1.42
N THR A 73 7.66 1.44 -0.30
CA THR A 73 6.94 0.16 -0.24
C THR A 73 5.48 0.42 0.09
N TYR A 74 4.61 -0.12 -0.73
CA TYR A 74 3.16 -0.04 -0.61
C TYR A 74 2.65 -1.37 -0.11
N VAL A 75 2.02 -1.38 1.06
CA VAL A 75 1.61 -2.61 1.74
C VAL A 75 0.10 -2.65 1.85
N VAL A 76 -0.51 -3.71 1.37
CA VAL A 76 -1.93 -3.99 1.54
C VAL A 76 -2.09 -5.18 2.46
N ALA A 77 -2.90 -5.03 3.51
CA ALA A 77 -3.32 -6.12 4.38
C ALA A 77 -4.80 -6.40 4.16
N ILE A 78 -5.18 -7.68 4.02
CA ILE A 78 -6.57 -8.09 3.78
C ILE A 78 -6.92 -9.24 4.72
N ASN A 79 -8.07 -9.14 5.38
CA ASN A 79 -8.64 -10.26 6.11
C ASN A 79 -9.47 -11.15 5.16
N VAL A 80 -8.84 -12.19 4.64
CA VAL A 80 -9.43 -13.17 3.70
C VAL A 80 -10.02 -14.38 4.42
N SER A 81 -10.13 -14.36 5.75
CA SER A 81 -10.59 -15.49 6.54
C SER A 81 -11.99 -15.95 6.16
N THR A 82 -12.14 -17.24 5.88
CA THR A 82 -13.43 -17.88 5.68
C THR A 82 -14.21 -18.06 6.98
N ARG A 83 -13.54 -18.03 8.12
CA ARG A 83 -14.14 -18.15 9.47
C ARG A 83 -14.83 -16.88 9.95
N ARG A 84 -14.69 -15.76 9.22
CA ARG A 84 -15.25 -14.45 9.57
C ARG A 84 -14.82 -13.96 10.96
N VAL A 85 -13.58 -14.17 11.33
CA VAL A 85 -12.99 -13.72 12.58
C VAL A 85 -12.24 -12.41 12.40
N HIS A 86 -12.15 -11.63 13.47
CA HIS A 86 -11.26 -10.49 13.56
C HIS A 86 -9.81 -10.99 13.69
N ILE A 87 -8.87 -10.43 12.94
CA ILE A 87 -7.47 -10.84 12.94
C ILE A 87 -6.58 -9.68 13.35
N HIS A 88 -5.71 -9.94 14.31
CA HIS A 88 -4.58 -9.08 14.67
C HIS A 88 -3.31 -9.76 14.17
N ASP A 89 -2.54 -9.08 13.34
CA ASP A 89 -1.33 -9.64 12.75
C ASP A 89 -0.28 -8.54 12.56
N SER A 90 0.96 -8.92 12.29
CA SER A 90 2.02 -7.98 12.01
C SER A 90 3.02 -8.54 11.01
N LEU A 91 3.55 -7.66 10.19
CA LEU A 91 4.58 -7.92 9.18
C LEU A 91 5.88 -7.26 9.61
N ALA A 92 6.97 -7.99 9.67
CA ALA A 92 8.26 -7.41 10.01
C ALA A 92 8.85 -6.65 8.81
N LEU A 93 9.50 -5.52 9.06
CA LEU A 93 10.13 -4.73 8.00
C LEU A 93 11.25 -5.48 7.29
N HIS A 94 11.99 -6.35 8.01
CA HIS A 94 13.04 -7.14 7.41
C HIS A 94 12.51 -8.17 6.39
N ASP A 95 11.27 -8.66 6.55
CA ASP A 95 10.62 -9.55 5.57
C ASP A 95 10.33 -8.82 4.25
N LEU A 96 10.35 -7.48 4.28
CA LEU A 96 10.23 -6.60 3.12
C LEU A 96 11.59 -6.14 2.57
N GLY A 97 12.71 -6.62 3.15
CA GLY A 97 14.05 -6.14 2.82
C GLY A 97 14.32 -4.70 3.29
N LEU A 98 13.59 -4.23 4.29
CA LEU A 98 13.73 -2.88 4.84
C LEU A 98 14.42 -2.94 6.19
N GLU A 99 15.45 -2.10 6.36
CA GLU A 99 16.21 -1.97 7.60
C GLU A 99 16.05 -0.58 8.21
N GLY A 100 16.04 -0.53 9.55
CA GLY A 100 15.96 0.71 10.33
C GLY A 100 14.58 1.40 10.28
N PRO A 101 14.48 2.56 10.94
CA PRO A 101 13.22 3.26 11.12
C PRO A 101 12.65 3.78 9.79
N ARG A 102 11.33 3.69 9.66
CA ARG A 102 10.57 4.12 8.47
C ARG A 102 9.43 5.04 8.87
N SER A 103 9.14 5.99 7.99
CA SER A 103 7.90 6.75 8.04
C SER A 103 6.79 5.91 7.40
N VAL A 104 5.66 5.77 8.09
CA VAL A 104 4.52 4.99 7.60
C VAL A 104 3.28 5.84 7.60
N LEU A 105 2.62 5.91 6.46
CA LEU A 105 1.26 6.41 6.32
C LEU A 105 0.30 5.22 6.41
N ASP A 106 -0.50 5.15 7.47
CA ASP A 106 -1.73 4.38 7.46
C ASP A 106 -2.80 5.20 6.76
N TRP A 107 -3.34 4.68 5.67
CA TRP A 107 -4.33 5.39 4.84
C TRP A 107 -5.59 5.83 5.61
N ARG A 108 -5.91 5.17 6.71
CA ARG A 108 -7.06 5.47 7.58
C ARG A 108 -6.67 6.15 8.89
N GLY A 109 -5.45 5.97 9.34
CA GLY A 109 -4.99 6.34 10.68
C GLY A 109 -4.00 7.51 10.75
N GLY A 110 -3.41 7.94 9.63
CA GLY A 110 -2.41 8.99 9.60
C GLY A 110 -0.96 8.50 9.57
N THR A 111 -0.01 9.40 9.84
CA THR A 111 1.42 9.10 9.72
C THR A 111 2.04 8.75 11.07
N THR A 112 2.90 7.75 11.09
CA THR A 112 3.69 7.33 12.25
C THR A 112 5.09 6.89 11.83
N ILE A 113 5.97 6.64 12.80
CA ILE A 113 7.29 6.06 12.57
C ILE A 113 7.30 4.67 13.20
N ILE A 114 7.83 3.69 12.48
CA ILE A 114 8.02 2.33 12.97
C ILE A 114 9.47 1.88 12.75
N ASP A 115 9.97 1.04 13.66
CA ASP A 115 11.36 0.56 13.61
C ASP A 115 11.46 -0.92 13.20
N ASP A 116 10.43 -1.72 13.46
CA ASP A 116 10.52 -3.18 13.33
C ASP A 116 9.33 -3.78 12.60
N ARG A 117 8.10 -3.49 13.01
CA ARG A 117 6.91 -4.20 12.54
C ARG A 117 5.76 -3.26 12.17
N LEU A 118 5.12 -3.60 11.06
CA LEU A 118 3.85 -3.01 10.66
C LEU A 118 2.71 -3.87 11.20
N SER A 119 1.81 -3.29 11.99
CA SER A 119 0.70 -4.00 12.63
C SER A 119 -0.62 -3.72 11.93
N GLY A 120 -1.44 -4.74 11.77
CA GLY A 120 -2.80 -4.67 11.22
C GLY A 120 -3.81 -5.32 12.15
N SER A 121 -4.99 -4.70 12.27
CA SER A 121 -6.12 -5.21 13.06
C SER A 121 -7.39 -5.04 12.23
N LEU A 122 -7.86 -6.14 11.62
CA LEU A 122 -8.90 -6.09 10.59
C LEU A 122 -10.10 -6.97 10.93
N ALA A 123 -11.29 -6.40 10.80
CA ALA A 123 -12.54 -7.12 10.81
C ALA A 123 -12.65 -8.08 9.60
N PRO A 124 -13.59 -9.04 9.63
CA PRO A 124 -13.80 -9.93 8.48
C PRO A 124 -14.04 -9.18 7.17
N ARG A 125 -13.31 -9.53 6.11
CA ARG A 125 -13.38 -8.92 4.77
C ARG A 125 -12.96 -7.45 4.71
N ASP A 126 -12.33 -6.94 5.78
CA ASP A 126 -11.75 -5.60 5.79
C ASP A 126 -10.33 -5.61 5.25
N TRP A 127 -9.80 -4.42 4.96
CA TRP A 127 -8.47 -4.21 4.42
C TRP A 127 -7.83 -2.97 5.04
N ALA A 128 -6.52 -2.93 5.04
CA ALA A 128 -5.72 -1.75 5.36
C ALA A 128 -4.69 -1.50 4.27
N TYR A 129 -4.26 -0.26 4.15
CA TYR A 129 -3.26 0.17 3.21
C TYR A 129 -2.25 1.08 3.89
N PHE A 130 -0.98 0.77 3.68
CA PHE A 130 0.14 1.49 4.25
C PHE A 130 1.13 1.89 3.17
N VAL A 131 1.67 3.10 3.30
CA VAL A 131 2.82 3.53 2.52
C VAL A 131 4.01 3.60 3.46
N VAL A 132 5.04 2.79 3.19
CA VAL A 132 6.28 2.73 3.96
C VAL A 132 7.35 3.45 3.17
N ALA A 133 7.79 4.58 3.70
CA ALA A 133 8.76 5.47 3.08
C ALA A 133 10.06 5.57 3.91
N PRO A 134 11.16 6.04 3.33
CA PRO A 134 12.34 6.44 4.10
C PRO A 134 11.97 7.44 5.20
N LEU A 135 12.71 7.42 6.31
CA LEU A 135 12.43 8.26 7.47
C LEU A 135 12.38 9.76 7.08
N GLY A 136 11.30 10.43 7.49
CA GLY A 136 11.09 11.86 7.25
C GLY A 136 10.45 12.19 5.89
N ARG A 137 10.49 11.29 4.91
CA ARG A 137 10.03 11.60 3.54
C ARG A 137 8.54 11.85 3.38
N LEU A 138 7.70 11.22 4.19
CA LEU A 138 6.24 11.44 4.11
C LEU A 138 5.81 12.87 4.46
N ALA A 139 6.61 13.61 5.22
CA ALA A 139 6.32 15.00 5.56
C ALA A 139 6.58 15.96 4.38
N ASP A 140 7.47 15.58 3.47
CA ASP A 140 7.91 16.42 2.34
C ASP A 140 7.04 16.24 1.09
N ASP A 141 6.24 15.20 1.03
CA ASP A 141 5.58 14.71 -0.18
C ASP A 141 4.19 15.27 -0.48
N GLY A 142 3.83 16.36 0.02
CA GLY A 142 2.71 17.21 -0.42
C GLY A 142 1.33 16.58 -0.70
N ASP A 143 1.19 15.41 -1.29
CA ASP A 143 -0.11 14.80 -1.59
C ASP A 143 -0.24 13.34 -1.15
N LEU A 144 -0.44 13.17 0.16
CA LEU A 144 -0.70 11.86 0.78
C LEU A 144 -2.03 11.22 0.37
N ARG A 145 -2.83 11.90 -0.48
CA ARG A 145 -4.12 11.37 -0.98
C ARG A 145 -3.96 10.50 -2.23
N LYS A 146 -2.78 10.47 -2.82
CA LYS A 146 -2.49 9.60 -3.98
C LYS A 146 -2.28 8.15 -3.56
N TYR A 147 -2.79 7.21 -4.34
CA TYR A 147 -2.59 5.78 -4.04
C TYR A 147 -1.11 5.37 -4.11
N VAL A 148 -0.37 5.92 -5.05
CA VAL A 148 1.09 5.76 -5.10
C VAL A 148 1.69 7.10 -4.72
N THR A 149 1.85 7.29 -3.40
CA THR A 149 2.50 8.47 -2.84
C THR A 149 4.00 8.33 -2.96
N MET A 150 4.64 9.28 -3.60
CA MET A 150 6.10 9.35 -3.74
C MET A 150 6.46 10.80 -4.05
N PRO A 151 7.71 11.22 -3.88
CA PRO A 151 8.15 12.54 -4.30
C PRO A 151 7.69 12.79 -5.74
N SER A 152 7.09 13.95 -6.00
CA SER A 152 6.95 14.42 -7.37
C SER A 152 8.35 14.46 -7.96
N ASP A 153 8.54 13.90 -9.14
CA ASP A 153 9.82 13.92 -9.82
C ASP A 153 10.33 15.37 -9.80
N LEU A 154 11.37 15.59 -9.01
CA LEU A 154 12.14 16.81 -9.12
C LEU A 154 12.78 16.80 -10.50
N PRO A 155 12.77 17.92 -11.21
CA PRO A 155 13.27 18.03 -12.58
C PRO A 155 14.73 17.60 -12.70
#